data_853750ec66b259229a4442bc81c8d561
#
_entry.id   853750ec66b259229a4442bc81c8d561
#
_cell.length_a   1.000
_cell.length_b   1.000
_cell.length_c   1.000
_cell.angle_alpha   90.00
_cell.angle_beta   90.00
_cell.angle_gamma   90.00
#
_symmetry.space_group_name_H-M   'P 1'
#
loop_
_entity.id
_entity.type
_entity.pdbx_description
1 polymer ?
#
loop_
_entity_poly.entity_id
_entity_poly.type
_entity_poly.pdbx_seq_one_letter_code
_entity_poly.pdbx_strand_id
1 'polypeptide(L)'
;MQSSLFSSPFPDICSPMAIILSPETSNCRCIALAGAEVVLRRDGRPLVFGDLKYLQGSSDDNMLFEEKHTDICVLGVPQTVSLPESFETTTLRNYFAEHGEEESLPYFRAKALYEWLSKTRYCPICGTRLEPGTSEEETSLVCPNCHNIIFPRI
;
A
#
# COMPACT_ATOMS: atom_id res chain seq x y z
N MET A 1 -10.99 20.73 -11.44
CA MET A 1 -11.37 20.25 -11.36
C MET A 1 -11.37 19.20 -11.26
N GLN A 2 -11.17 18.91 -11.26
CA GLN A 2 -11.23 17.96 -11.16
C GLN A 2 -11.00 17.18 -10.13
N SER A 3 -10.61 17.54 -9.19
CA SER A 3 -10.42 16.73 -8.04
C SER A 3 -11.64 15.95 -7.75
N SER A 4 -12.70 16.47 -8.15
CA SER A 4 -13.94 15.76 -8.01
C SER A 4 -13.90 14.42 -8.70
N LEU A 5 -12.94 14.25 -9.55
CA LEU A 5 -12.76 12.98 -10.17
C LEU A 5 -12.47 11.91 -9.19
N PHE A 6 -12.09 12.28 -8.01
CA PHE A 6 -11.70 11.31 -7.06
C PHE A 6 -12.81 11.04 -6.11
N SER A 7 -13.88 10.51 -6.64
CA SER A 7 -14.88 9.93 -5.78
C SER A 7 -14.42 8.57 -5.32
N SER A 8 -13.15 8.35 -5.30
CA SER A 8 -12.55 7.15 -4.80
C SER A 8 -12.95 6.91 -3.35
N PRO A 9 -13.09 5.66 -2.91
CA PRO A 9 -13.34 5.39 -1.50
C PRO A 9 -12.19 5.84 -0.60
N PHE A 10 -11.08 6.24 -1.21
CA PHE A 10 -9.93 6.75 -0.46
C PHE A 10 -9.57 8.13 -0.96
N PRO A 11 -10.48 9.13 -0.80
CA PRO A 11 -10.24 10.44 -1.41
C PRO A 11 -9.05 11.16 -0.83
N ASP A 12 -8.66 10.81 0.38
CA ASP A 12 -7.55 11.48 1.03
C ASP A 12 -6.21 10.85 0.75
N ILE A 13 -6.18 9.82 -0.07
CA ILE A 13 -4.90 9.27 -0.48
C ILE A 13 -4.33 10.21 -1.50
N CYS A 14 -3.48 11.10 -1.04
CA CYS A 14 -2.86 12.08 -1.88
C CYS A 14 -1.77 11.49 -2.73
N SER A 15 -1.46 10.25 -2.53
CA SER A 15 -0.38 9.63 -3.24
C SER A 15 -0.76 9.38 -4.69
N PRO A 16 0.07 9.81 -5.62
CA PRO A 16 -0.16 9.48 -7.02
C PRO A 16 0.01 7.99 -7.30
N MET A 17 0.47 7.23 -6.31
CA MET A 17 0.61 5.79 -6.46
C MET A 17 -0.64 5.03 -6.05
N ALA A 18 -1.68 5.72 -5.59
CA ALA A 18 -2.91 5.04 -5.23
C ALA A 18 -3.55 4.40 -6.46
N ILE A 19 -4.07 3.21 -6.28
CA ILE A 19 -4.69 2.45 -7.36
C ILE A 19 -6.18 2.40 -7.12
N ILE A 20 -6.95 2.69 -8.17
CA ILE A 20 -8.39 2.58 -8.10
C ILE A 20 -8.74 1.13 -8.38
N LEU A 21 -9.36 0.48 -7.41
CA LEU A 21 -9.69 -0.92 -7.51
C LEU A 21 -11.16 -1.08 -7.88
N SER A 22 -11.44 -2.13 -8.62
CA SER A 22 -12.79 -2.42 -9.02
C SER A 22 -13.59 -2.99 -7.86
N PRO A 23 -14.92 -2.94 -7.93
CA PRO A 23 -15.74 -3.51 -6.86
C PRO A 23 -15.51 -5.00 -6.63
N GLU A 24 -15.05 -5.72 -7.64
CA GLU A 24 -14.77 -7.14 -7.49
C GLU A 24 -13.64 -7.41 -6.53
N THR A 25 -12.81 -6.40 -6.24
CA THR A 25 -11.69 -6.60 -5.34
C THR A 25 -12.09 -6.57 -3.87
N SER A 26 -13.36 -6.31 -3.56
CA SER A 26 -13.79 -6.17 -2.18
C SER A 26 -13.48 -7.39 -1.32
N ASN A 27 -13.37 -8.56 -1.91
CA ASN A 27 -13.03 -9.79 -1.19
C ASN A 27 -11.60 -10.25 -1.43
N CYS A 28 -10.79 -9.43 -2.12
CA CYS A 28 -9.41 -9.78 -2.35
C CYS A 28 -8.61 -9.70 -1.07
N ARG A 29 -7.62 -10.57 -0.95
CA ARG A 29 -6.73 -10.55 0.19
C ARG A 29 -5.90 -9.27 0.17
N CYS A 30 -5.72 -8.69 1.33
CA CYS A 30 -4.99 -7.45 1.47
C CYS A 30 -3.95 -7.56 2.57
N ILE A 31 -2.99 -6.66 2.51
CA ILE A 31 -2.02 -6.48 3.58
C ILE A 31 -2.13 -5.03 4.01
N ALA A 32 -2.17 -4.81 5.31
CA ALA A 32 -2.16 -3.46 5.85
C ALA A 32 -0.94 -3.30 6.74
N LEU A 33 -0.29 -2.15 6.60
CA LEU A 33 0.90 -1.81 7.37
C LEU A 33 0.63 -0.51 8.12
N ALA A 34 0.94 -0.50 9.40
CA ALA A 34 0.87 0.71 10.22
C ALA A 34 2.32 1.11 10.52
N GLY A 35 2.87 2.00 9.71
CA GLY A 35 4.27 2.27 9.77
C GLY A 35 5.07 1.03 9.40
N ALA A 36 5.86 0.54 10.33
CA ALA A 36 6.68 -0.64 10.09
C ALA A 36 6.04 -1.93 10.60
N GLU A 37 4.82 -1.85 11.12
CA GLU A 37 4.17 -3.00 11.72
C GLU A 37 3.06 -3.54 10.84
N VAL A 38 2.80 -4.82 10.97
CA VAL A 38 1.76 -5.51 10.21
C VAL A 38 0.45 -5.42 10.98
N VAL A 39 -0.64 -5.08 10.26
CA VAL A 39 -1.97 -5.05 10.86
C VAL A 39 -2.64 -6.39 10.64
N LEU A 40 -3.19 -6.96 11.70
CA LEU A 40 -3.86 -8.24 11.65
C LEU A 40 -5.25 -8.13 12.26
N ARG A 41 -6.14 -9.01 11.83
CA ARG A 41 -7.43 -9.15 12.48
C ARG A 41 -7.26 -10.00 13.74
N ARG A 42 -7.90 -9.60 14.82
CA ARG A 42 -7.79 -10.37 16.08
C ARG A 42 -8.46 -11.73 15.99
N ASP A 43 -9.42 -11.89 15.07
CA ASP A 43 -10.09 -13.17 14.92
C ASP A 43 -9.29 -14.17 14.08
N GLY A 44 -8.10 -13.80 13.63
CA GLY A 44 -7.23 -14.70 12.88
C GLY A 44 -7.54 -14.85 11.42
N ARG A 45 -8.59 -14.18 10.93
CA ARG A 45 -8.92 -14.26 9.49
C ARG A 45 -8.02 -13.32 8.71
N PRO A 46 -7.77 -13.64 7.43
CA PRO A 46 -6.98 -12.72 6.61
C PRO A 46 -7.74 -11.44 6.34
N LEU A 47 -7.00 -10.36 6.19
CA LEU A 47 -7.58 -9.09 5.79
C LEU A 47 -8.08 -9.18 4.36
N VAL A 48 -9.22 -8.55 4.11
CA VAL A 48 -9.76 -8.42 2.76
C VAL A 48 -9.95 -6.93 2.48
N PHE A 49 -10.16 -6.60 1.21
CA PHE A 49 -10.25 -5.21 0.80
C PHE A 49 -11.32 -4.44 1.59
N GLY A 50 -12.42 -5.10 1.92
CA GLY A 50 -13.49 -4.44 2.68
C GLY A 50 -13.07 -3.99 4.07
N ASP A 51 -12.00 -4.54 4.62
CA ASP A 51 -11.53 -4.13 5.94
C ASP A 51 -10.78 -2.79 5.88
N LEU A 52 -10.31 -2.40 4.72
CA LEU A 52 -9.40 -1.26 4.62
C LEU A 52 -10.07 0.05 4.99
N LYS A 53 -11.37 0.18 4.75
CA LYS A 53 -12.07 1.40 5.09
C LYS A 53 -12.06 1.68 6.58
N TYR A 54 -11.94 0.63 7.40
CA TYR A 54 -11.87 0.81 8.85
C TYR A 54 -10.48 1.15 9.32
N LEU A 55 -9.48 0.92 8.48
CA LEU A 55 -8.08 1.11 8.85
C LEU A 55 -7.51 2.42 8.38
N GLN A 56 -8.10 3.04 7.34
CA GLN A 56 -7.47 4.19 6.73
C GLN A 56 -7.48 5.45 7.60
N GLY A 57 -8.40 5.56 8.53
CA GLY A 57 -8.43 6.73 9.40
C GLY A 57 -8.59 8.03 8.63
N SER A 58 -8.18 9.13 9.26
CA SER A 58 -8.32 10.45 8.68
C SER A 58 -6.99 11.03 8.19
N SER A 59 -5.95 10.22 8.14
CA SER A 59 -4.64 10.71 7.75
C SER A 59 -4.54 10.88 6.23
N ASP A 60 -3.86 11.95 5.81
CA ASP A 60 -3.57 12.15 4.39
C ASP A 60 -2.36 11.35 3.95
N ASP A 61 -1.69 10.69 4.87
CA ASP A 61 -0.48 9.94 4.55
C ASP A 61 -0.75 8.48 4.25
N ASN A 62 -2.00 8.12 4.07
CA ASN A 62 -2.35 6.76 3.67
C ASN A 62 -1.89 6.49 2.24
N MET A 63 -1.50 5.27 1.99
CA MET A 63 -1.05 4.87 0.66
C MET A 63 -1.67 3.52 0.32
N LEU A 64 -2.32 3.45 -0.83
CA LEU A 64 -2.95 2.22 -1.31
C LEU A 64 -2.32 1.84 -2.63
N PHE A 65 -1.81 0.64 -2.72
CA PHE A 65 -1.19 0.18 -3.96
C PHE A 65 -1.32 -1.33 -4.10
N GLU A 66 -1.06 -1.82 -5.30
CA GLU A 66 -1.11 -3.24 -5.59
C GLU A 66 0.30 -3.77 -5.76
N GLU A 67 0.62 -4.87 -5.09
CA GLU A 67 1.88 -5.56 -5.30
C GLU A 67 1.64 -6.55 -6.44
N LYS A 68 2.25 -6.28 -7.57
CA LYS A 68 1.86 -6.94 -8.82
C LYS A 68 2.33 -8.37 -8.96
N HIS A 69 3.34 -8.78 -8.20
CA HIS A 69 3.79 -10.17 -8.24
C HIS A 69 2.79 -11.12 -7.61
N THR A 70 2.09 -10.66 -6.58
CA THR A 70 1.19 -11.51 -5.83
C THR A 70 -0.26 -11.08 -5.95
N ASP A 71 -0.53 -10.00 -6.67
CA ASP A 71 -1.87 -9.41 -6.81
C ASP A 71 -2.51 -9.11 -5.46
N ILE A 72 -1.69 -8.70 -4.50
CA ILE A 72 -2.18 -8.34 -3.18
C ILE A 72 -2.28 -6.83 -3.08
N CYS A 73 -3.42 -6.38 -2.59
CA CYS A 73 -3.63 -4.97 -2.32
C CYS A 73 -2.96 -4.60 -1.00
N VAL A 74 -2.21 -3.52 -0.99
CA VAL A 74 -1.47 -3.09 0.21
C VAL A 74 -1.95 -1.71 0.61
N LEU A 75 -2.32 -1.58 1.89
CA LEU A 75 -2.63 -0.28 2.47
C LEU A 75 -1.56 0.06 3.51
N GLY A 76 -0.90 1.18 3.34
CA GLY A 76 0.02 1.69 4.33
C GLY A 76 -0.59 2.88 5.04
N VAL A 77 -0.59 2.88 6.36
CA VAL A 77 -1.06 4.00 7.16
C VAL A 77 0.03 4.40 8.13
N PRO A 78 0.02 5.63 8.62
CA PRO A 78 1.00 6.03 9.63
C PRO A 78 0.83 5.22 10.90
N GLN A 79 1.93 5.01 11.60
CA GLN A 79 1.90 4.25 12.85
C GLN A 79 1.06 4.93 13.93
N THR A 80 0.83 6.22 13.77
CA THR A 80 0.04 6.99 14.75
C THR A 80 -1.47 6.80 14.60
N VAL A 81 -1.91 6.12 13.54
CA VAL A 81 -3.33 5.90 13.33
C VAL A 81 -3.88 4.98 14.42
N SER A 82 -5.02 5.37 14.97
CA SER A 82 -5.68 4.56 15.98
C SER A 82 -6.51 3.48 15.29
N LEU A 83 -6.25 2.23 15.62
CA LEU A 83 -6.94 1.12 14.98
C LEU A 83 -8.17 0.71 15.78
N PRO A 84 -9.25 0.25 15.11
CA PRO A 84 -10.37 -0.33 15.81
C PRO A 84 -9.98 -1.57 16.60
N GLU A 85 -10.81 -1.94 17.58
CA GLU A 85 -10.50 -3.07 18.45
C GLU A 85 -10.40 -4.41 17.73
N SER A 86 -11.02 -4.52 16.56
CA SER A 86 -10.99 -5.76 15.79
C SER A 86 -9.62 -6.07 15.22
N PHE A 87 -8.70 -5.11 15.27
CA PHE A 87 -7.40 -5.23 14.67
C PHE A 87 -6.29 -5.08 15.69
N GLU A 88 -5.15 -5.65 15.36
CA GLU A 88 -3.96 -5.52 16.21
C GLU A 88 -2.75 -5.42 15.31
N THR A 89 -1.62 -5.00 15.87
CA THR A 89 -0.39 -4.90 15.10
C THR A 89 0.65 -5.86 15.66
N THR A 90 1.55 -6.29 14.79
CA THR A 90 2.69 -7.08 15.21
C THR A 90 3.87 -6.68 14.34
N THR A 91 5.07 -6.89 14.84
CA THR A 91 6.26 -6.63 14.02
C THR A 91 6.37 -7.72 12.96
N LEU A 92 7.02 -7.38 11.86
CA LEU A 92 7.23 -8.36 10.81
C LEU A 92 8.11 -9.51 11.32
N ARG A 93 9.02 -9.21 12.22
CA ARG A 93 9.86 -10.23 12.84
C ARG A 93 9.00 -11.26 13.59
N ASN A 94 8.04 -10.78 14.40
CA ASN A 94 7.17 -11.68 15.14
C ASN A 94 6.27 -12.46 14.22
N TYR A 95 5.77 -11.82 13.18
CA TYR A 95 4.93 -12.50 12.20
C TYR A 95 5.72 -13.64 11.53
N PHE A 96 6.96 -13.35 11.15
CA PHE A 96 7.83 -14.37 10.55
C PHE A 96 8.05 -15.54 11.50
N ALA A 97 8.30 -15.23 12.78
CA ALA A 97 8.56 -16.27 13.76
C ALA A 97 7.36 -17.20 13.96
N GLU A 98 6.16 -16.65 13.84
CA GLU A 98 4.95 -17.43 14.06
C GLU A 98 4.47 -18.16 12.81
N HIS A 99 4.70 -17.61 11.63
CA HIS A 99 4.09 -18.15 10.41
C HIS A 99 5.10 -18.71 9.39
N GLY A 100 6.38 -18.45 9.58
CA GLY A 100 7.40 -18.98 8.68
C GLY A 100 7.65 -18.13 7.47
N GLU A 101 8.62 -18.58 6.68
CA GLU A 101 9.13 -17.80 5.55
C GLU A 101 8.11 -17.65 4.44
N GLU A 102 7.49 -18.74 4.05
CA GLU A 102 6.58 -18.71 2.90
C GLU A 102 5.38 -17.81 3.14
N GLU A 103 4.80 -17.91 4.32
CA GLU A 103 3.64 -17.12 4.68
C GLU A 103 4.00 -15.64 4.83
N SER A 104 5.22 -15.35 5.23
CA SER A 104 5.65 -13.99 5.51
C SER A 104 6.18 -13.24 4.30
N LEU A 105 6.55 -13.95 3.24
CA LEU A 105 7.17 -13.33 2.08
C LEU A 105 6.36 -12.18 1.49
N PRO A 106 5.04 -12.31 1.30
CA PRO A 106 4.25 -11.19 0.78
C PRO A 106 4.32 -9.95 1.67
N TYR A 107 4.43 -10.15 2.98
CA TYR A 107 4.52 -9.03 3.90
C TYR A 107 5.85 -8.31 3.80
N PHE A 108 6.94 -9.06 3.60
CA PHE A 108 8.24 -8.45 3.39
C PHE A 108 8.25 -7.62 2.11
N ARG A 109 7.66 -8.16 1.05
CA ARG A 109 7.59 -7.44 -0.21
C ARG A 109 6.72 -6.19 -0.08
N ALA A 110 5.58 -6.32 0.57
CA ALA A 110 4.68 -5.18 0.77
C ALA A 110 5.37 -4.08 1.56
N LYS A 111 6.09 -4.45 2.62
CA LYS A 111 6.79 -3.47 3.44
C LYS A 111 7.90 -2.77 2.66
N ALA A 112 8.66 -3.54 1.89
CA ALA A 112 9.73 -2.96 1.09
C ALA A 112 9.19 -1.99 0.06
N LEU A 113 8.09 -2.35 -0.62
CA LEU A 113 7.47 -1.47 -1.59
C LEU A 113 6.89 -0.23 -0.94
N TYR A 114 6.24 -0.39 0.20
CA TYR A 114 5.68 0.74 0.92
C TYR A 114 6.78 1.73 1.30
N GLU A 115 7.90 1.23 1.80
CA GLU A 115 9.01 2.10 2.16
C GLU A 115 9.60 2.79 0.95
N TRP A 116 9.73 2.06 -0.15
CA TRP A 116 10.27 2.64 -1.37
C TRP A 116 9.35 3.73 -1.91
N LEU A 117 8.06 3.45 -1.98
CA LEU A 117 7.07 4.42 -2.47
C LEU A 117 6.99 5.64 -1.57
N SER A 118 7.16 5.44 -0.26
CA SER A 118 7.12 6.56 0.68
C SER A 118 8.26 7.52 0.49
N LYS A 119 9.39 7.03 0.01
CA LYS A 119 10.61 7.84 -0.13
C LYS A 119 10.83 8.32 -1.56
N THR A 120 10.23 7.67 -2.54
CA THR A 120 10.50 7.95 -3.95
C THR A 120 9.31 8.67 -4.55
N ARG A 121 9.28 9.99 -4.38
CA ARG A 121 8.14 10.79 -4.81
C ARG A 121 8.44 11.73 -5.96
N TYR A 122 9.71 12.04 -6.16
CA TYR A 122 10.11 13.02 -7.16
C TYR A 122 11.18 12.43 -8.07
N CYS A 123 11.13 12.85 -9.33
CA CYS A 123 12.10 12.36 -10.31
C CYS A 123 13.50 12.83 -9.94
N PRO A 124 14.48 11.93 -9.87
CA PRO A 124 15.86 12.33 -9.54
C PRO A 124 16.53 13.11 -10.65
N ILE A 125 15.95 13.12 -11.85
CA ILE A 125 16.54 13.82 -12.98
C ILE A 125 16.02 15.24 -13.09
N CYS A 126 14.70 15.43 -13.04
CA CYS A 126 14.11 16.74 -13.27
C CYS A 126 13.30 17.28 -12.10
N GLY A 127 13.11 16.51 -11.03
CA GLY A 127 12.39 16.97 -9.85
C GLY A 127 10.88 16.97 -9.93
N THR A 128 10.32 16.52 -11.03
CA THR A 128 8.87 16.48 -11.20
C THR A 128 8.28 15.34 -10.35
N ARG A 129 7.08 15.52 -9.85
CA ARG A 129 6.42 14.49 -9.06
C ARG A 129 6.16 13.25 -9.90
N LEU A 130 6.53 12.10 -9.37
CA LEU A 130 6.38 10.84 -10.07
C LEU A 130 4.94 10.33 -10.01
N GLU A 131 4.58 9.54 -11.01
CA GLU A 131 3.26 8.92 -11.12
C GLU A 131 3.41 7.41 -11.24
N PRO A 132 2.33 6.66 -10.96
CA PRO A 132 2.39 5.20 -11.12
C PRO A 132 2.72 4.82 -12.57
N GLY A 133 3.58 3.83 -12.71
CA GLY A 133 3.91 3.31 -14.03
C GLY A 133 2.80 2.42 -14.58
N THR A 134 2.93 2.07 -15.84
CA THR A 134 1.92 1.29 -16.53
C THR A 134 2.27 -0.19 -16.67
N SER A 135 3.44 -0.60 -16.17
CA SER A 135 3.83 -2.01 -16.24
C SER A 135 2.84 -2.87 -15.45
N GLU A 136 2.43 -3.97 -16.06
CA GLU A 136 1.54 -4.91 -15.39
C GLU A 136 2.31 -5.99 -14.64
N GLU A 137 3.61 -6.07 -14.88
CA GLU A 137 4.42 -7.11 -14.27
C GLU A 137 5.15 -6.64 -13.03
N GLU A 138 5.47 -5.35 -12.96
CA GLU A 138 6.23 -4.81 -11.85
C GLU A 138 5.71 -3.45 -11.45
N THR A 139 5.76 -3.20 -10.15
CA THR A 139 5.48 -1.86 -9.65
C THR A 139 6.57 -0.92 -10.12
N SER A 140 6.18 0.20 -10.71
CA SER A 140 7.13 1.18 -11.22
C SER A 140 6.57 2.58 -11.07
N LEU A 141 7.44 3.56 -11.19
CA LEU A 141 7.06 4.96 -11.19
C LEU A 141 7.58 5.60 -12.48
N VAL A 142 6.84 6.54 -13.01
CA VAL A 142 7.24 7.22 -14.24
C VAL A 142 7.16 8.73 -14.02
N CYS A 143 8.11 9.45 -14.61
CA CYS A 143 8.08 10.89 -14.59
C CYS A 143 7.24 11.39 -15.76
N PRO A 144 6.17 12.15 -15.51
CA PRO A 144 5.35 12.65 -16.61
C PRO A 144 6.05 13.71 -17.44
N ASN A 145 7.12 14.29 -16.94
CA ASN A 145 7.84 15.34 -17.64
C ASN A 145 8.96 14.78 -18.52
N CYS A 146 9.88 14.03 -17.96
CA CYS A 146 11.02 13.52 -18.72
C CYS A 146 10.91 12.05 -19.09
N HIS A 147 9.82 11.40 -18.68
CA HIS A 147 9.51 10.00 -19.03
C HIS A 147 10.49 8.98 -18.47
N ASN A 148 11.28 9.37 -17.47
CA ASN A 148 12.15 8.44 -16.78
C ASN A 148 11.32 7.42 -16.02
N ILE A 149 11.69 6.14 -16.11
CA ILE A 149 10.99 5.07 -15.43
C ILE A 149 11.88 4.54 -14.32
N ILE A 150 11.30 4.38 -13.13
CA ILE A 150 12.05 3.95 -11.96
C ILE A 150 11.41 2.68 -11.41
N PHE A 151 12.23 1.67 -11.17
CA PHE A 151 11.79 0.41 -10.57
C PHE A 151 12.35 0.28 -9.16
N PRO A 152 11.63 -0.39 -8.26
CA PRO A 152 12.12 -0.58 -6.90
C PRO A 152 13.30 -1.54 -6.88
N ARG A 153 14.21 -1.28 -5.97
CA ARG A 153 15.32 -2.19 -5.72
C ARG A 153 15.02 -2.92 -4.42
N ILE A 154 14.51 -4.10 -4.56
CA ILE A 154 14.09 -4.90 -3.42
C ILE A 154 14.93 -6.16 -3.32
#